data_6694cbc73009395f04a19dccc0ab038c
#
_entry.id   6694cbc73009395f04a19dccc0ab038c
#
_cell.length_a   1.000
_cell.length_b   1.000
_cell.length_c   1.000
_cell.angle_alpha   90.00
_cell.angle_beta   90.00
_cell.angle_gamma   90.00
#
_symmetry.space_group_name_H-M   'P 1'
#
loop_
_entity.id
_entity.type
_entity.pdbx_description
1 polymer ?
#
loop_
_entity_poly.entity_id
_entity_poly.type
_entity_poly.pdbx_seq_one_letter_code
_entity_poly.pdbx_strand_id
1 'polypeptide(L)'
;MIKGRYEDENLKWIPLLIGLVILIPFALKGMTFSYKYYLYILNTVGVYIILTVGLDLLSGYTGLISLGHAAFMAIGAYSSAILVDQVGLPFMASLIVSPIIAGLFGFLVGFPALRVSGMYLGLTTMGFGFIIRRLIIAMREWTQGSGGLVVSAPEIFGFTIKGDWANYFLVWTVALLVIVAVRRIVKSKIGRAFMAIRDSEQAAEASGINLAKYKMLSFFISGVLAGLAGVLMAHTNHFISTDHFDSMLSIYFIIMVLVGGAGTVYGAVLGTVFIVLLDNLFVPELE
;
A
#
# COMPACT_ATOMS: atom_id res chain seq x y z
N MET A 1 13.19 29.28 -2.77
CA MET A 1 11.90 29.31 -2.05
C MET A 1 11.31 27.89 -1.79
N ILE A 2 12.09 26.83 -2.01
CA ILE A 2 11.66 25.40 -1.91
C ILE A 2 12.01 24.78 -0.55
N LYS A 3 12.87 25.40 0.23
CA LYS A 3 13.39 24.86 1.49
C LYS A 3 12.38 24.76 2.64
N GLY A 4 11.29 25.53 2.61
CA GLY A 4 10.34 25.62 3.73
C GLY A 4 9.20 24.62 3.77
N ARG A 5 8.89 23.90 2.67
CA ARG A 5 7.70 23.03 2.62
C ARG A 5 7.96 21.59 3.11
N TYR A 6 9.21 21.14 3.16
CA TYR A 6 9.60 19.76 3.46
C TYR A 6 10.37 19.58 4.78
N GLU A 7 10.78 20.67 5.44
CA GLU A 7 11.56 20.61 6.68
C GLU A 7 10.72 20.43 7.96
N ASP A 8 9.43 20.74 7.93
CA ASP A 8 8.57 20.78 9.12
C ASP A 8 7.65 19.58 9.36
N GLU A 9 7.86 18.44 8.70
CA GLU A 9 7.26 17.20 9.18
C GLU A 9 7.94 16.75 10.49
N ASN A 10 7.72 17.54 11.53
CA ASN A 10 8.19 17.23 12.87
C ASN A 10 7.61 15.88 13.32
N LEU A 11 8.47 15.01 13.88
CA LEU A 11 8.13 13.71 14.46
C LEU A 11 7.03 13.80 15.55
N LYS A 12 6.55 14.99 15.86
CA LYS A 12 5.65 15.29 16.97
C LYS A 12 4.28 14.60 16.90
N TRP A 13 3.83 14.25 15.69
CA TRP A 13 2.55 13.54 15.51
C TRP A 13 2.67 12.01 15.57
N ILE A 14 3.88 11.42 15.36
CA ILE A 14 4.07 9.97 15.45
C ILE A 14 3.78 9.42 16.84
N PRO A 15 4.28 10.00 17.96
CA PRO A 15 3.88 9.56 19.29
C PRO A 15 2.38 9.68 19.54
N LEU A 16 1.74 10.72 19.01
CA LEU A 16 0.30 10.89 19.10
C LEU A 16 -0.45 9.80 18.31
N LEU A 17 0.02 9.45 17.12
CA LEU A 17 -0.53 8.37 16.32
C LEU A 17 -0.33 7.01 17.00
N ILE A 18 0.83 6.76 17.59
CA ILE A 18 1.08 5.55 18.40
C ILE A 18 0.12 5.50 19.59
N GLY A 19 -0.04 6.61 20.30
CA GLY A 19 -0.99 6.71 21.42
C GLY A 19 -2.43 6.41 20.99
N LEU A 20 -2.88 6.98 19.88
CA LEU A 20 -4.19 6.71 19.29
C LEU A 20 -4.34 5.23 18.90
N VAL A 21 -3.38 4.65 18.22
CA VAL A 21 -3.38 3.23 17.82
C VAL A 21 -3.53 2.31 19.04
N ILE A 22 -2.89 2.64 20.16
CA ILE A 22 -2.99 1.84 21.38
C ILE A 22 -4.34 2.07 22.09
N LEU A 23 -4.82 3.31 22.18
CA LEU A 23 -5.97 3.67 23.01
C LEU A 23 -7.33 3.39 22.34
N ILE A 24 -7.44 3.60 21.01
CA ILE A 24 -8.71 3.44 20.28
C ILE A 24 -9.36 2.07 20.50
N PRO A 25 -8.64 0.93 20.35
CA PRO A 25 -9.29 -0.38 20.51
C PRO A 25 -9.84 -0.59 21.95
N PHE A 26 -9.14 -0.08 22.96
CA PHE A 26 -9.59 -0.20 24.35
C PHE A 26 -10.83 0.67 24.62
N ALA A 27 -10.87 1.87 24.04
CA ALA A 27 -12.04 2.75 24.12
C ALA A 27 -13.28 2.11 23.44
N LEU A 28 -13.09 1.50 22.26
CA LEU A 28 -14.16 0.83 21.52
C LEU A 28 -14.72 -0.39 22.28
N LYS A 29 -13.87 -1.16 22.96
CA LYS A 29 -14.30 -2.32 23.76
C LYS A 29 -15.27 -1.92 24.90
N GLY A 30 -15.10 -0.72 25.45
CA GLY A 30 -15.94 -0.20 26.53
C GLY A 30 -17.28 0.41 26.05
N MET A 31 -17.41 0.77 24.79
CA MET A 31 -18.51 1.61 24.31
C MET A 31 -19.56 0.90 23.47
N THR A 32 -19.28 -0.23 22.79
CA THR A 32 -20.16 -0.73 21.72
C THR A 32 -20.27 -2.24 21.60
N PHE A 33 -21.51 -2.68 21.28
CA PHE A 33 -21.83 -4.07 20.90
C PHE A 33 -21.15 -4.49 19.58
N SER A 34 -20.79 -3.52 18.71
CA SER A 34 -20.22 -3.74 17.37
C SER A 34 -18.71 -3.48 17.29
N TYR A 35 -17.95 -3.64 18.38
CA TYR A 35 -16.50 -3.35 18.38
C TYR A 35 -15.69 -4.10 17.30
N LYS A 36 -16.14 -5.30 16.89
CA LYS A 36 -15.49 -6.10 15.83
C LYS A 36 -15.54 -5.39 14.48
N TYR A 37 -16.66 -4.78 14.14
CA TYR A 37 -16.84 -4.01 12.92
C TYR A 37 -15.87 -2.82 12.86
N TYR A 38 -15.76 -2.07 13.96
CA TYR A 38 -14.83 -0.95 14.04
C TYR A 38 -13.35 -1.40 13.98
N LEU A 39 -13.02 -2.55 14.58
CA LEU A 39 -11.67 -3.13 14.44
C LEU A 39 -11.37 -3.54 13.01
N TYR A 40 -12.35 -4.09 12.28
CA TYR A 40 -12.22 -4.40 10.86
C TYR A 40 -11.95 -3.13 10.04
N ILE A 41 -12.70 -2.05 10.24
CA ILE A 41 -12.47 -0.76 9.58
C ILE A 41 -11.07 -0.24 9.88
N LEU A 42 -10.65 -0.26 11.14
CA LEU A 42 -9.32 0.19 11.53
C LEU A 42 -8.19 -0.67 10.94
N ASN A 43 -8.39 -1.97 10.78
CA ASN A 43 -7.47 -2.84 10.07
C ASN A 43 -7.37 -2.45 8.59
N THR A 44 -8.49 -2.21 7.94
CA THR A 44 -8.55 -1.74 6.55
C THR A 44 -7.82 -0.40 6.40
N VAL A 45 -8.03 0.54 7.32
CA VAL A 45 -7.29 1.81 7.37
C VAL A 45 -5.78 1.56 7.44
N GLY A 46 -5.33 0.69 8.35
CA GLY A 46 -3.90 0.37 8.51
C GLY A 46 -3.28 -0.22 7.25
N VAL A 47 -3.96 -1.18 6.62
CA VAL A 47 -3.53 -1.80 5.35
C VAL A 47 -3.47 -0.76 4.23
N TYR A 48 -4.50 0.08 4.10
CA TYR A 48 -4.55 1.09 3.04
C TYR A 48 -3.55 2.23 3.25
N ILE A 49 -3.20 2.58 4.49
CA ILE A 49 -2.10 3.51 4.79
C ILE A 49 -0.77 3.00 4.22
N ILE A 50 -0.46 1.72 4.38
CA ILE A 50 0.78 1.13 3.84
C ILE A 50 0.84 1.33 2.32
N LEU A 51 -0.25 1.04 1.62
CA LEU A 51 -0.34 1.17 0.17
C LEU A 51 -0.31 2.63 -0.27
N THR A 52 -1.12 3.50 0.34
CA THR A 52 -1.25 4.91 -0.08
C THR A 52 0.01 5.72 0.20
N VAL A 53 0.74 5.42 1.28
CA VAL A 53 2.08 6.00 1.54
C VAL A 53 3.08 5.53 0.46
N GLY A 54 2.98 4.29 -0.01
CA GLY A 54 3.76 3.78 -1.16
C GLY A 54 3.37 4.46 -2.48
N LEU A 55 2.09 4.63 -2.72
CA LEU A 55 1.57 5.33 -3.90
C LEU A 55 1.95 6.82 -3.88
N ASP A 56 1.92 7.47 -2.72
CA ASP A 56 2.35 8.87 -2.58
C ASP A 56 3.85 9.04 -2.87
N LEU A 57 4.68 8.07 -2.48
CA LEU A 57 6.10 8.09 -2.86
C LEU A 57 6.27 8.12 -4.39
N LEU A 58 5.45 7.37 -5.12
CA LEU A 58 5.48 7.32 -6.58
C LEU A 58 4.80 8.54 -7.20
N SER A 59 3.56 8.83 -6.82
CA SER A 59 2.76 9.87 -7.47
C SER A 59 3.01 11.26 -6.87
N GLY A 60 3.11 11.36 -5.57
CA GLY A 60 3.30 12.62 -4.86
C GLY A 60 4.73 13.12 -4.87
N TYR A 61 5.71 12.27 -4.57
CA TYR A 61 7.12 12.67 -4.50
C TYR A 61 7.87 12.53 -5.83
N THR A 62 7.52 11.56 -6.69
CA THR A 62 8.22 11.36 -7.98
C THR A 62 7.42 11.93 -9.16
N GLY A 63 6.13 12.23 -9.00
CA GLY A 63 5.28 12.79 -10.05
C GLY A 63 4.79 11.76 -11.07
N LEU A 64 4.88 10.45 -10.78
CA LEU A 64 4.52 9.37 -11.70
C LEU A 64 3.12 8.83 -11.36
N ILE A 65 2.13 9.13 -12.20
CA ILE A 65 0.74 8.68 -11.98
C ILE A 65 0.65 7.17 -12.24
N SER A 66 0.06 6.43 -11.28
CA SER A 66 -0.17 5.00 -11.42
C SER A 66 -1.58 4.61 -11.00
N LEU A 67 -2.32 3.99 -11.91
CA LEU A 67 -3.66 3.41 -11.72
C LEU A 67 -3.61 1.87 -11.62
N GLY A 68 -2.44 1.32 -11.29
CA GLY A 68 -2.20 -0.13 -11.22
C GLY A 68 -1.88 -0.65 -9.82
N HIS A 69 -2.05 0.15 -8.75
CA HIS A 69 -1.61 -0.24 -7.41
C HIS A 69 -2.41 -1.39 -6.80
N ALA A 70 -3.69 -1.55 -7.16
CA ALA A 70 -4.47 -2.74 -6.79
C ALA A 70 -3.86 -4.03 -7.36
N ALA A 71 -3.21 -3.98 -8.53
CA ALA A 71 -2.53 -5.14 -9.10
C ALA A 71 -1.26 -5.52 -8.30
N PHE A 72 -0.46 -4.57 -7.85
CA PHE A 72 0.68 -4.87 -6.97
C PHE A 72 0.22 -5.43 -5.62
N MET A 73 -0.89 -4.93 -5.10
CA MET A 73 -1.54 -5.46 -3.90
C MET A 73 -2.00 -6.91 -4.13
N ALA A 74 -2.65 -7.20 -5.27
CA ALA A 74 -3.06 -8.55 -5.65
C ALA A 74 -1.86 -9.50 -5.75
N ILE A 75 -0.76 -9.09 -6.42
CA ILE A 75 0.46 -9.90 -6.52
C ILE A 75 0.97 -10.26 -5.13
N GLY A 76 1.06 -9.30 -4.21
CA GLY A 76 1.47 -9.55 -2.83
C GLY A 76 0.54 -10.51 -2.10
N ALA A 77 -0.78 -10.31 -2.20
CA ALA A 77 -1.80 -11.15 -1.57
C ALA A 77 -1.74 -12.61 -2.05
N TYR A 78 -1.82 -12.80 -3.38
CA TYR A 78 -1.83 -14.15 -3.97
C TYR A 78 -0.49 -14.86 -3.83
N SER A 79 0.65 -14.17 -4.01
CA SER A 79 1.95 -14.79 -3.80
C SER A 79 2.15 -15.22 -2.34
N SER A 80 1.68 -14.44 -1.37
CA SER A 80 1.76 -14.83 0.05
C SER A 80 0.86 -16.02 0.36
N ALA A 81 -0.39 -16.03 -0.11
CA ALA A 81 -1.31 -17.15 0.06
C ALA A 81 -0.72 -18.45 -0.51
N ILE A 82 -0.20 -18.40 -1.73
CA ILE A 82 0.43 -19.56 -2.38
C ILE A 82 1.67 -20.02 -1.60
N LEU A 83 2.56 -19.11 -1.20
CA LEU A 83 3.78 -19.44 -0.49
C LEU A 83 3.51 -20.06 0.89
N VAL A 84 2.50 -19.59 1.60
CA VAL A 84 2.15 -20.11 2.94
C VAL A 84 1.34 -21.39 2.84
N ASP A 85 0.24 -21.40 2.06
CA ASP A 85 -0.74 -22.48 2.12
C ASP A 85 -0.42 -23.67 1.19
N GLN A 86 0.32 -23.42 0.09
CA GLN A 86 0.64 -24.47 -0.87
C GLN A 86 2.11 -24.90 -0.82
N VAL A 87 3.04 -23.95 -0.62
CA VAL A 87 4.48 -24.25 -0.53
C VAL A 87 4.91 -24.58 0.91
N GLY A 88 4.12 -24.16 1.91
CA GLY A 88 4.40 -24.42 3.33
C GLY A 88 5.47 -23.49 3.91
N LEU A 89 5.71 -22.34 3.31
CA LEU A 89 6.64 -21.35 3.87
C LEU A 89 6.04 -20.67 5.11
N PRO A 90 6.85 -20.36 6.14
CA PRO A 90 6.38 -19.59 7.28
C PRO A 90 5.86 -18.21 6.86
N PHE A 91 4.79 -17.73 7.50
CA PHE A 91 4.22 -16.41 7.26
C PHE A 91 5.26 -15.28 7.29
N MET A 92 6.20 -15.33 8.24
CA MET A 92 7.29 -14.34 8.35
C MET A 92 8.18 -14.30 7.10
N ALA A 93 8.43 -15.44 6.46
CA ALA A 93 9.17 -15.48 5.20
C ALA A 93 8.35 -14.88 4.06
N SER A 94 7.05 -15.21 3.98
CA SER A 94 6.15 -14.67 2.96
C SER A 94 5.97 -13.15 3.10
N LEU A 95 5.97 -12.62 4.34
CA LEU A 95 5.90 -11.19 4.64
C LEU A 95 7.07 -10.39 4.03
N ILE A 96 8.18 -11.05 3.72
CA ILE A 96 9.35 -10.45 3.07
C ILE A 96 9.36 -10.76 1.58
N VAL A 97 9.15 -12.03 1.20
CA VAL A 97 9.30 -12.50 -0.19
C VAL A 97 8.19 -11.96 -1.08
N SER A 98 6.93 -12.01 -0.65
CA SER A 98 5.79 -11.59 -1.47
C SER A 98 5.79 -10.10 -1.82
N PRO A 99 6.11 -9.17 -0.91
CA PRO A 99 6.31 -7.77 -1.27
C PRO A 99 7.45 -7.55 -2.26
N ILE A 100 8.55 -8.29 -2.15
CA ILE A 100 9.66 -8.21 -3.11
C ILE A 100 9.21 -8.67 -4.49
N ILE A 101 8.43 -9.74 -4.59
CA ILE A 101 7.82 -10.18 -5.85
C ILE A 101 6.98 -9.05 -6.45
N ALA A 102 6.07 -8.44 -5.68
CA ALA A 102 5.27 -7.30 -6.14
C ALA A 102 6.15 -6.11 -6.57
N GLY A 103 7.22 -5.83 -5.84
CA GLY A 103 8.21 -4.80 -6.20
C GLY A 103 8.93 -5.10 -7.51
N LEU A 104 9.29 -6.35 -7.80
CA LEU A 104 9.90 -6.74 -9.07
C LEU A 104 8.94 -6.49 -10.25
N PHE A 105 7.66 -6.80 -10.09
CA PHE A 105 6.65 -6.41 -11.07
C PHE A 105 6.53 -4.88 -11.19
N GLY A 106 6.59 -4.15 -10.08
CA GLY A 106 6.69 -2.69 -10.09
C GLY A 106 7.89 -2.18 -10.87
N PHE A 107 9.06 -2.77 -10.66
CA PHE A 107 10.26 -2.45 -11.43
C PHE A 107 10.07 -2.67 -12.94
N LEU A 108 9.43 -3.79 -13.33
CA LEU A 108 9.10 -4.06 -14.74
C LEU A 108 8.15 -3.02 -15.32
N VAL A 109 7.13 -2.62 -14.58
CA VAL A 109 6.19 -1.56 -15.00
C VAL A 109 6.87 -0.19 -15.06
N GLY A 110 7.96 0.01 -14.35
CA GLY A 110 8.80 1.20 -14.44
C GLY A 110 9.43 1.43 -15.82
N PHE A 111 9.64 0.39 -16.66
CA PHE A 111 10.19 0.55 -18.02
C PHE A 111 9.30 1.40 -18.95
N PRO A 112 7.98 1.16 -19.07
CA PRO A 112 7.09 2.06 -19.79
C PRO A 112 7.15 3.51 -19.29
N ALA A 113 7.32 3.73 -17.98
CA ALA A 113 7.41 5.06 -17.37
C ALA A 113 8.63 5.88 -17.84
N LEU A 114 9.60 5.25 -18.49
CA LEU A 114 10.73 5.95 -19.13
C LEU A 114 10.34 6.61 -20.46
N ARG A 115 9.25 6.14 -21.09
CA ARG A 115 8.83 6.57 -22.43
C ARG A 115 7.52 7.34 -22.43
N VAL A 116 6.67 7.13 -21.43
CA VAL A 116 5.35 7.77 -21.31
C VAL A 116 5.24 8.49 -19.98
N SER A 117 4.53 9.61 -19.95
CA SER A 117 4.37 10.45 -18.78
C SER A 117 2.91 10.86 -18.58
N GLY A 118 2.60 11.42 -17.39
CA GLY A 118 1.28 11.95 -17.08
C GLY A 118 0.18 10.90 -17.18
N MET A 119 -0.95 11.25 -17.80
CA MET A 119 -2.13 10.41 -17.92
C MET A 119 -1.86 9.11 -18.72
N TYR A 120 -0.98 9.15 -19.73
CA TYR A 120 -0.65 7.95 -20.52
C TYR A 120 0.04 6.88 -19.67
N LEU A 121 0.86 7.28 -18.70
CA LEU A 121 1.46 6.35 -17.73
C LEU A 121 0.38 5.74 -16.84
N GLY A 122 -0.59 6.54 -16.39
CA GLY A 122 -1.75 6.04 -15.64
C GLY A 122 -2.51 4.96 -16.40
N LEU A 123 -2.84 5.21 -17.68
CA LEU A 123 -3.52 4.22 -18.54
C LEU A 123 -2.66 2.96 -18.75
N THR A 124 -1.35 3.09 -18.93
CA THR A 124 -0.44 1.94 -19.07
C THR A 124 -0.42 1.09 -17.81
N THR A 125 -0.36 1.70 -16.63
CA THR A 125 -0.39 0.98 -15.35
C THR A 125 -1.76 0.36 -15.06
N MET A 126 -2.85 0.99 -15.51
CA MET A 126 -4.19 0.39 -15.47
C MET A 126 -4.28 -0.85 -16.36
N GLY A 127 -3.74 -0.77 -17.59
CA GLY A 127 -3.63 -1.91 -18.50
C GLY A 127 -2.86 -3.08 -17.88
N PHE A 128 -1.76 -2.79 -17.18
CA PHE A 128 -1.05 -3.80 -16.38
C PHE A 128 -1.96 -4.45 -15.34
N GLY A 129 -2.81 -3.68 -14.65
CA GLY A 129 -3.78 -4.19 -13.70
C GLY A 129 -4.73 -5.22 -14.32
N PHE A 130 -5.26 -4.95 -15.52
CA PHE A 130 -6.09 -5.91 -16.26
C PHE A 130 -5.31 -7.18 -16.63
N ILE A 131 -4.05 -7.07 -17.03
CA ILE A 131 -3.20 -8.22 -17.35
C ILE A 131 -3.00 -9.10 -16.11
N ILE A 132 -2.66 -8.52 -14.96
CA ILE A 132 -2.45 -9.28 -13.71
C ILE A 132 -3.74 -9.97 -13.27
N ARG A 133 -4.89 -9.28 -13.32
CA ARG A 133 -6.19 -9.90 -13.01
C ARG A 133 -6.46 -11.10 -13.91
N ARG A 134 -6.23 -10.99 -15.22
CA ARG A 134 -6.41 -12.10 -16.18
C ARG A 134 -5.42 -13.22 -15.93
N LEU A 135 -4.18 -12.90 -15.58
CA LEU A 135 -3.16 -13.89 -15.24
C LEU A 135 -3.58 -14.70 -14.00
N ILE A 136 -4.03 -14.03 -12.93
CA ILE A 136 -4.53 -14.70 -11.73
C ILE A 136 -5.69 -15.64 -12.09
N ILE A 137 -6.67 -15.19 -12.89
CA ILE A 137 -7.79 -16.04 -13.30
C ILE A 137 -7.32 -17.24 -14.15
N ALA A 138 -6.32 -17.06 -14.99
CA ALA A 138 -5.79 -18.12 -15.85
C ALA A 138 -5.00 -19.19 -15.07
N MET A 139 -4.32 -18.82 -14.00
CA MET A 139 -3.52 -19.71 -13.14
C MET A 139 -4.37 -20.48 -12.12
N ARG A 140 -5.49 -21.09 -12.56
CA ARG A 140 -6.50 -21.73 -11.68
C ARG A 140 -5.94 -22.77 -10.72
N GLU A 141 -4.92 -23.50 -11.11
CA GLU A 141 -4.30 -24.55 -10.29
C GLU A 141 -3.71 -23.98 -9.00
N TRP A 142 -3.22 -22.73 -9.03
CA TRP A 142 -2.57 -22.07 -7.89
C TRP A 142 -3.47 -21.04 -7.19
N THR A 143 -4.35 -20.38 -7.95
CA THR A 143 -5.12 -19.22 -7.47
C THR A 143 -6.60 -19.52 -7.27
N GLN A 144 -7.07 -20.72 -7.68
CA GLN A 144 -8.48 -21.09 -7.79
C GLN A 144 -9.30 -20.15 -8.72
N GLY A 145 -8.63 -19.31 -9.50
CA GLY A 145 -9.22 -18.43 -10.50
C GLY A 145 -10.19 -17.40 -9.91
N SER A 146 -11.41 -17.35 -10.44
CA SER A 146 -12.47 -16.43 -9.95
C SER A 146 -13.13 -16.88 -8.65
N GLY A 147 -12.91 -18.13 -8.20
CA GLY A 147 -13.48 -18.64 -6.95
C GLY A 147 -12.84 -18.04 -5.69
N GLY A 148 -11.64 -17.49 -5.83
CA GLY A 148 -10.88 -16.94 -4.72
C GLY A 148 -10.18 -18.00 -3.88
N LEU A 149 -9.25 -17.57 -3.02
CA LEU A 149 -8.45 -18.42 -2.13
C LEU A 149 -8.82 -18.15 -0.68
N VAL A 150 -9.01 -19.24 0.08
CA VAL A 150 -9.02 -19.18 1.54
C VAL A 150 -7.56 -19.12 2.01
N VAL A 151 -7.26 -18.22 2.92
CA VAL A 151 -5.91 -17.93 3.40
C VAL A 151 -5.81 -18.22 4.90
N SER A 152 -4.79 -18.97 5.27
CA SER A 152 -4.53 -19.31 6.67
C SER A 152 -4.21 -18.08 7.53
N ALA A 153 -4.57 -18.16 8.82
CA ALA A 153 -4.21 -17.13 9.78
C ALA A 153 -2.68 -16.96 9.87
N PRO A 154 -2.18 -15.74 10.09
CA PRO A 154 -0.74 -15.50 10.17
C PRO A 154 -0.15 -16.22 11.38
N GLU A 155 0.99 -16.89 11.18
CA GLU A 155 1.71 -17.59 12.24
C GLU A 155 3.09 -16.95 12.43
N ILE A 156 3.38 -16.53 13.67
CA ILE A 156 4.64 -15.90 14.05
C ILE A 156 5.30 -16.75 15.15
N PHE A 157 6.47 -17.31 14.86
CA PHE A 157 7.24 -18.16 15.79
C PHE A 157 6.43 -19.32 16.43
N GLY A 158 5.55 -19.98 15.63
CA GLY A 158 4.72 -21.07 16.12
C GLY A 158 3.44 -20.65 16.86
N PHE A 159 3.23 -19.34 17.02
CA PHE A 159 1.99 -18.80 17.58
C PHE A 159 1.09 -18.31 16.46
N THR A 160 -0.07 -18.97 16.28
CA THR A 160 -1.08 -18.52 15.33
C THR A 160 -1.74 -17.24 15.85
N ILE A 161 -1.66 -16.17 15.08
CA ILE A 161 -2.33 -14.91 15.40
C ILE A 161 -3.82 -15.08 15.10
N LYS A 162 -4.61 -15.37 16.14
CA LYS A 162 -6.06 -15.53 16.05
C LYS A 162 -6.77 -14.37 16.75
N GLY A 163 -7.76 -13.81 16.06
CA GLY A 163 -8.63 -12.78 16.61
C GLY A 163 -8.30 -11.37 16.16
N ASP A 164 -9.34 -10.55 16.17
CA ASP A 164 -9.35 -9.20 15.59
C ASP A 164 -8.33 -8.26 16.22
N TRP A 165 -8.06 -8.44 17.53
CA TRP A 165 -7.07 -7.65 18.28
C TRP A 165 -5.64 -7.91 17.84
N ALA A 166 -5.29 -9.20 17.68
CA ALA A 166 -3.94 -9.56 17.30
C ALA A 166 -3.63 -9.11 15.85
N ASN A 167 -4.60 -9.26 14.95
CA ASN A 167 -4.52 -8.74 13.59
C ASN A 167 -4.38 -7.22 13.58
N TYR A 168 -5.12 -6.50 14.43
CA TYR A 168 -5.02 -5.06 14.56
C TYR A 168 -3.60 -4.62 14.92
N PHE A 169 -3.01 -5.18 15.97
CA PHE A 169 -1.66 -4.83 16.38
C PHE A 169 -0.60 -5.22 15.34
N LEU A 170 -0.78 -6.34 14.64
CA LEU A 170 0.10 -6.73 13.54
C LEU A 170 0.09 -5.68 12.42
N VAL A 171 -1.09 -5.34 11.91
CA VAL A 171 -1.27 -4.37 10.80
C VAL A 171 -0.70 -3.01 11.19
N TRP A 172 -1.06 -2.48 12.36
CA TRP A 172 -0.61 -1.16 12.77
C TRP A 172 0.87 -1.08 13.11
N THR A 173 1.47 -2.16 13.64
CA THR A 173 2.92 -2.23 13.83
C THR A 173 3.64 -2.11 12.48
N VAL A 174 3.19 -2.86 11.47
CA VAL A 174 3.77 -2.80 10.13
C VAL A 174 3.52 -1.42 9.49
N ALA A 175 2.31 -0.87 9.62
CA ALA A 175 1.99 0.47 9.10
C ALA A 175 2.89 1.56 9.69
N LEU A 176 3.11 1.55 11.01
CA LEU A 176 4.01 2.49 11.68
C LEU A 176 5.46 2.34 11.20
N LEU A 177 5.95 1.10 11.06
CA LEU A 177 7.28 0.85 10.52
C LEU A 177 7.43 1.37 9.08
N VAL A 178 6.42 1.18 8.23
CA VAL A 178 6.39 1.69 6.86
C VAL A 178 6.39 3.21 6.83
N ILE A 179 5.56 3.87 7.64
CA ILE A 179 5.53 5.34 7.73
C ILE A 179 6.92 5.88 8.09
N VAL A 180 7.59 5.29 9.08
CA VAL A 180 8.94 5.70 9.51
C VAL A 180 9.96 5.42 8.39
N ALA A 181 9.88 4.27 7.72
CA ALA A 181 10.79 3.89 6.64
C ALA A 181 10.65 4.83 5.43
N VAL A 182 9.42 5.07 4.96
CA VAL A 182 9.17 5.97 3.81
C VAL A 182 9.61 7.39 4.15
N ARG A 183 9.33 7.87 5.35
CA ARG A 183 9.83 9.18 5.79
C ARG A 183 11.35 9.28 5.75
N ARG A 184 12.07 8.24 6.18
CA ARG A 184 13.53 8.19 6.06
C ARG A 184 13.99 8.22 4.60
N ILE A 185 13.28 7.48 3.72
CA ILE A 185 13.57 7.48 2.27
C ILE A 185 13.38 8.90 1.70
N VAL A 186 12.26 9.55 1.99
CA VAL A 186 11.96 10.92 1.51
C VAL A 186 13.02 11.93 1.95
N LYS A 187 13.55 11.82 3.17
CA LYS A 187 14.62 12.70 3.68
C LYS A 187 16.02 12.33 3.17
N SER A 188 16.20 11.19 2.53
CA SER A 188 17.46 10.69 2.01
C SER A 188 17.85 11.33 0.66
N LYS A 189 19.02 10.93 0.12
CA LYS A 189 19.43 11.27 -1.25
C LYS A 189 18.43 10.77 -2.30
N ILE A 190 17.79 9.61 -2.05
CA ILE A 190 16.80 9.00 -2.95
C ILE A 190 15.56 9.89 -3.03
N GLY A 191 15.02 10.33 -1.91
CA GLY A 191 13.84 11.21 -1.88
C GLY A 191 14.09 12.57 -2.55
N ARG A 192 15.29 13.13 -2.36
CA ARG A 192 15.66 14.37 -3.07
C ARG A 192 15.73 14.18 -4.59
N ALA A 193 16.21 13.03 -5.06
CA ALA A 193 16.21 12.72 -6.48
C ALA A 193 14.79 12.55 -7.03
N PHE A 194 13.88 11.92 -6.27
CA PHE A 194 12.46 11.82 -6.62
C PHE A 194 11.82 13.20 -6.79
N MET A 195 11.99 14.07 -5.81
CA MET A 195 11.44 15.44 -5.87
C MET A 195 12.02 16.25 -7.03
N ALA A 196 13.32 16.12 -7.31
CA ALA A 196 13.94 16.79 -8.46
C ALA A 196 13.34 16.32 -9.79
N ILE A 197 13.07 15.00 -9.94
CA ILE A 197 12.41 14.43 -11.11
C ILE A 197 10.99 14.95 -11.25
N ARG A 198 10.24 15.05 -10.16
CA ARG A 198 8.88 15.59 -10.14
C ARG A 198 8.85 17.05 -10.60
N ASP A 199 9.79 17.85 -10.11
CA ASP A 199 9.82 19.28 -10.39
C ASP A 199 10.20 19.56 -11.85
N SER A 200 11.23 18.87 -12.40
CA SER A 200 11.61 18.89 -13.81
C SER A 200 12.55 17.75 -14.15
N GLU A 201 12.13 16.84 -15.04
CA GLU A 201 12.97 15.75 -15.52
C GLU A 201 14.23 16.26 -16.22
N GLN A 202 14.11 17.31 -17.06
CA GLN A 202 15.23 17.88 -17.81
C GLN A 202 16.26 18.53 -16.87
N ALA A 203 15.82 19.28 -15.85
CA ALA A 203 16.71 19.89 -14.88
C ALA A 203 17.39 18.84 -14.00
N ALA A 204 16.67 17.76 -13.62
CA ALA A 204 17.22 16.65 -12.84
C ALA A 204 18.32 15.93 -13.65
N GLU A 205 18.08 15.64 -14.93
CA GLU A 205 19.06 15.01 -15.81
C GLU A 205 20.29 15.89 -16.01
N ALA A 206 20.11 17.19 -16.28
CA ALA A 206 21.19 18.15 -16.38
C ALA A 206 22.03 18.26 -15.08
N SER A 207 21.43 17.95 -13.93
CA SER A 207 22.09 17.89 -12.62
C SER A 207 22.76 16.52 -12.34
N GLY A 208 22.80 15.61 -13.33
CA GLY A 208 23.43 14.29 -13.21
C GLY A 208 22.56 13.23 -12.54
N ILE A 209 21.25 13.46 -12.36
CA ILE A 209 20.32 12.46 -11.81
C ILE A 209 19.94 11.47 -12.91
N ASN A 210 20.20 10.18 -12.71
CA ASN A 210 19.79 9.13 -13.66
C ASN A 210 18.28 8.88 -13.55
N LEU A 211 17.49 9.44 -14.48
CA LEU A 211 16.04 9.34 -14.50
C LEU A 211 15.55 7.88 -14.50
N ALA A 212 16.15 7.04 -15.36
CA ALA A 212 15.74 5.64 -15.48
C ALA A 212 15.87 4.89 -14.14
N LYS A 213 17.05 5.02 -13.49
CA LYS A 213 17.30 4.41 -12.20
C LYS A 213 16.28 4.81 -11.14
N TYR A 214 16.03 6.10 -11.00
CA TYR A 214 15.15 6.61 -9.93
C TYR A 214 13.67 6.39 -10.21
N LYS A 215 13.22 6.50 -11.46
CA LYS A 215 11.84 6.14 -11.83
C LYS A 215 11.56 4.66 -11.57
N MET A 216 12.43 3.76 -12.03
CA MET A 216 12.27 2.32 -11.76
C MET A 216 12.36 1.99 -10.26
N LEU A 217 13.24 2.66 -9.52
CA LEU A 217 13.35 2.49 -8.06
C LEU A 217 12.08 2.94 -7.34
N SER A 218 11.45 4.04 -7.76
CA SER A 218 10.19 4.52 -7.16
C SER A 218 9.05 3.52 -7.38
N PHE A 219 8.94 2.95 -8.59
CA PHE A 219 7.98 1.87 -8.89
C PHE A 219 8.26 0.61 -8.08
N PHE A 220 9.53 0.22 -7.93
CA PHE A 220 9.91 -0.94 -7.12
C PHE A 220 9.49 -0.77 -5.66
N ILE A 221 9.87 0.36 -5.03
CA ILE A 221 9.53 0.61 -3.62
C ILE A 221 8.03 0.69 -3.42
N SER A 222 7.32 1.40 -4.31
CA SER A 222 5.86 1.53 -4.24
C SER A 222 5.18 0.17 -4.44
N GLY A 223 5.68 -0.67 -5.36
CA GLY A 223 5.22 -2.04 -5.56
C GLY A 223 5.47 -2.94 -4.35
N VAL A 224 6.64 -2.82 -3.69
CA VAL A 224 6.91 -3.53 -2.41
C VAL A 224 5.89 -3.16 -1.35
N LEU A 225 5.60 -1.87 -1.17
CA LEU A 225 4.66 -1.42 -0.15
C LEU A 225 3.22 -1.83 -0.46
N ALA A 226 2.80 -1.76 -1.73
CA ALA A 226 1.49 -2.26 -2.15
C ALA A 226 1.39 -3.78 -1.97
N GLY A 227 2.44 -4.54 -2.31
CA GLY A 227 2.50 -5.98 -2.05
C GLY A 227 2.42 -6.32 -0.56
N LEU A 228 3.11 -5.56 0.29
CA LEU A 228 3.05 -5.73 1.75
C LEU A 228 1.63 -5.50 2.29
N ALA A 229 0.94 -4.48 1.80
CA ALA A 229 -0.47 -4.25 2.11
C ALA A 229 -1.33 -5.44 1.68
N GLY A 230 -1.05 -6.02 0.51
CA GLY A 230 -1.73 -7.22 0.00
C GLY A 230 -1.52 -8.45 0.88
N VAL A 231 -0.29 -8.70 1.34
CA VAL A 231 0.01 -9.79 2.29
C VAL A 231 -0.82 -9.65 3.56
N LEU A 232 -0.80 -8.47 4.17
CA LEU A 232 -1.55 -8.23 5.40
C LEU A 232 -3.05 -8.40 5.18
N MET A 233 -3.61 -7.83 4.09
CA MET A 233 -5.03 -7.97 3.75
C MET A 233 -5.43 -9.45 3.59
N ALA A 234 -4.62 -10.24 2.89
CA ALA A 234 -4.90 -11.66 2.66
C ALA A 234 -5.04 -12.45 3.95
N HIS A 235 -4.06 -12.28 4.84
CA HIS A 235 -4.01 -13.04 6.10
C HIS A 235 -4.94 -12.50 7.19
N THR A 236 -5.35 -11.22 7.13
CA THR A 236 -6.32 -10.66 8.09
C THR A 236 -7.76 -10.93 7.70
N ASN A 237 -8.06 -10.96 6.39
CA ASN A 237 -9.41 -11.23 5.88
C ASN A 237 -9.67 -12.73 5.69
N HIS A 238 -8.64 -13.58 5.71
CA HIS A 238 -8.70 -15.02 5.52
C HIS A 238 -9.31 -15.48 4.18
N PHE A 239 -9.56 -14.54 3.27
CA PHE A 239 -10.10 -14.80 1.94
C PHE A 239 -9.70 -13.71 0.97
N ILE A 240 -9.27 -14.10 -0.22
CA ILE A 240 -8.96 -13.19 -1.33
C ILE A 240 -9.65 -13.64 -2.61
N SER A 241 -10.20 -12.69 -3.36
CA SER A 241 -10.72 -12.90 -4.70
C SER A 241 -10.21 -11.84 -5.66
N THR A 242 -10.30 -12.12 -6.96
CA THR A 242 -9.89 -11.16 -7.99
C THR A 242 -10.71 -9.87 -7.98
N ASP A 243 -11.92 -9.92 -7.44
CA ASP A 243 -12.83 -8.77 -7.37
C ASP A 243 -12.42 -7.77 -6.29
N HIS A 244 -11.69 -8.22 -5.27
CA HIS A 244 -11.11 -7.33 -4.25
C HIS A 244 -9.99 -6.41 -4.80
N PHE A 245 -9.48 -6.67 -6.01
CA PHE A 245 -8.34 -5.96 -6.59
C PHE A 245 -8.68 -5.39 -7.97
N ASP A 246 -9.86 -4.80 -8.08
CA ASP A 246 -10.30 -4.19 -9.33
C ASP A 246 -9.61 -2.85 -9.63
N SER A 247 -9.83 -2.31 -10.82
CA SER A 247 -9.24 -1.03 -11.21
C SER A 247 -9.84 0.15 -10.45
N MET A 248 -11.08 0.04 -9.96
CA MET A 248 -11.72 1.07 -9.15
C MET A 248 -11.00 1.25 -7.83
N LEU A 249 -10.52 0.17 -7.22
CA LEU A 249 -9.71 0.24 -6.00
C LEU A 249 -8.42 1.06 -6.21
N SER A 250 -7.77 0.96 -7.39
CA SER A 250 -6.60 1.79 -7.71
C SER A 250 -6.95 3.28 -7.78
N ILE A 251 -8.10 3.62 -8.35
CA ILE A 251 -8.60 5.00 -8.41
C ILE A 251 -8.90 5.50 -6.99
N TYR A 252 -9.52 4.66 -6.17
CA TYR A 252 -9.83 4.97 -4.78
C TYR A 252 -8.57 5.33 -3.97
N PHE A 253 -7.47 4.58 -4.16
CA PHE A 253 -6.18 4.91 -3.53
C PHE A 253 -5.61 6.26 -4.00
N ILE A 254 -5.75 6.60 -5.28
CA ILE A 254 -5.31 7.92 -5.77
C ILE A 254 -6.15 9.03 -5.15
N ILE A 255 -7.47 8.85 -5.03
CA ILE A 255 -8.35 9.83 -4.38
C ILE A 255 -7.92 10.05 -2.92
N MET A 256 -7.59 8.98 -2.17
CA MET A 256 -7.07 9.10 -0.81
C MET A 256 -5.81 9.97 -0.75
N VAL A 257 -4.85 9.74 -1.65
CA VAL A 257 -3.60 10.52 -1.71
C VAL A 257 -3.87 11.98 -2.10
N LEU A 258 -4.74 12.23 -3.07
CA LEU A 258 -5.05 13.58 -3.54
C LEU A 258 -5.82 14.39 -2.49
N VAL A 259 -6.83 13.81 -1.86
CA VAL A 259 -7.63 14.46 -0.81
C VAL A 259 -6.76 14.77 0.42
N GLY A 260 -5.86 13.87 0.78
CA GLY A 260 -4.95 14.09 1.89
C GLY A 260 -3.82 15.09 1.59
N GLY A 261 -3.50 15.33 0.32
CA GLY A 261 -2.43 16.20 -0.13
C GLY A 261 -1.19 15.41 -0.59
N ALA A 262 -1.11 15.17 -1.91
CA ALA A 262 -0.01 14.44 -2.52
C ALA A 262 1.36 15.09 -2.26
N GLY A 263 2.37 14.25 -2.06
CA GLY A 263 3.75 14.66 -1.76
C GLY A 263 4.00 14.94 -0.28
N THR A 264 3.15 14.42 0.58
CA THR A 264 3.37 14.44 2.03
C THR A 264 2.92 13.14 2.68
N VAL A 265 3.81 12.46 3.40
CA VAL A 265 3.48 11.21 4.11
C VAL A 265 2.28 11.39 5.06
N TYR A 266 2.22 12.55 5.71
CA TYR A 266 1.12 12.92 6.59
C TYR A 266 -0.20 13.03 5.84
N GLY A 267 -0.19 13.65 4.65
CA GLY A 267 -1.35 13.77 3.78
C GLY A 267 -1.89 12.39 3.37
N ALA A 268 -1.01 11.50 2.90
CA ALA A 268 -1.42 10.14 2.52
C ALA A 268 -2.11 9.40 3.68
N VAL A 269 -1.59 9.53 4.92
CA VAL A 269 -2.21 8.94 6.12
C VAL A 269 -3.58 9.54 6.40
N LEU A 270 -3.69 10.88 6.45
CA LEU A 270 -4.96 11.55 6.77
C LEU A 270 -6.02 11.33 5.70
N GLY A 271 -5.64 11.39 4.41
CA GLY A 271 -6.56 11.14 3.31
C GLY A 271 -7.11 9.72 3.34
N THR A 272 -6.25 8.73 3.66
CA THR A 272 -6.69 7.35 3.83
C THR A 272 -7.68 7.20 4.97
N VAL A 273 -7.35 7.73 6.15
CA VAL A 273 -8.24 7.70 7.32
C VAL A 273 -9.57 8.35 6.99
N PHE A 274 -9.54 9.55 6.39
CA PHE A 274 -10.75 10.32 6.07
C PHE A 274 -11.67 9.57 5.10
N ILE A 275 -11.12 9.08 3.97
CA ILE A 275 -11.93 8.42 2.94
C ILE A 275 -12.46 7.07 3.42
N VAL A 276 -11.65 6.25 4.11
CA VAL A 276 -12.13 4.94 4.61
C VAL A 276 -13.20 5.12 5.68
N LEU A 277 -13.06 6.10 6.57
CA LEU A 277 -14.09 6.37 7.57
C LEU A 277 -15.37 6.94 6.93
N LEU A 278 -15.24 7.80 5.92
CA LEU A 278 -16.37 8.34 5.19
C LEU A 278 -17.16 7.22 4.51
N ASP A 279 -16.48 6.32 3.82
CA ASP A 279 -17.11 5.20 3.10
C ASP A 279 -17.82 4.22 4.05
N ASN A 280 -17.18 3.85 5.15
CA ASN A 280 -17.69 2.80 6.04
C ASN A 280 -18.66 3.31 7.14
N LEU A 281 -18.60 4.59 7.51
CA LEU A 281 -19.46 5.11 8.59
C LEU A 281 -20.63 5.93 8.08
N PHE A 282 -20.49 6.65 6.95
CA PHE A 282 -21.52 7.56 6.46
C PHE A 282 -22.32 7.00 5.29
N VAL A 283 -21.71 6.21 4.39
CA VAL A 283 -22.43 5.65 3.25
C VAL A 283 -23.48 4.61 3.65
N PRO A 284 -23.23 3.68 4.59
CA PRO A 284 -24.23 2.71 5.01
C PRO A 284 -25.48 3.30 5.69
N GLU A 285 -25.41 4.55 6.18
CA GLU A 285 -26.58 5.23 6.78
C GLU A 285 -27.47 5.92 5.74
N LEU A 286 -27.04 5.96 4.47
CA LEU A 286 -27.77 6.64 3.38
C LEU A 286 -28.51 5.66 2.45
N GLU A 287 -28.28 4.33 2.58
CA GLU A 287 -29.00 3.25 1.91
C GLU A 287 -30.11 2.67 2.82
#